data_14343b00bf7d3f8bb3f8028c6ed9c2e4
#
_entry.id   14343b00bf7d3f8bb3f8028c6ed9c2e4
#
_cell.length_a   1.000
_cell.length_b   1.000
_cell.length_c   1.000
_cell.angle_alpha   90.00
_cell.angle_beta   90.00
_cell.angle_gamma   90.00
#
_symmetry.space_group_name_H-M   'P 1'
#
loop_
_entity.id
_entity.type
_entity.pdbx_description
1 polymer ?
#
loop_
_entity_poly.entity_id
_entity_poly.type
_entity_poly.pdbx_seq_one_letter_code
_entity_poly.pdbx_strand_id
1 'polypeptide(L)'
;MNIQLTSADEKKLRYQEISSSFDKLMKALFRQHGAHLDINILSSNEAMDFIQEHTDILDSSFEKVEMTEKMRERLTRSNYIFSGMKTFHELNEAFPSLLDENGDRKPFERFLNDVRKINETYNRNYLRAEYGFVQSSATMAAKWERFAEDGDEYYLQYRTAHDDKVRPEHAALDRVTLPMSDPFWENYYPPNG
;
A
#
# COMPACT_ATOMS: atom_id res chain seq x y z
N MET A 1 9.29 4.82 -33.17
CA MET A 1 7.90 5.27 -32.90
C MET A 1 7.65 5.05 -31.41
N ASN A 2 7.76 6.09 -30.57
CA ASN A 2 7.49 5.95 -29.14
C ASN A 2 5.99 5.93 -28.95
N ILE A 3 5.43 4.78 -28.60
CA ILE A 3 4.01 4.65 -28.22
C ILE A 3 3.91 5.22 -26.80
N GLN A 4 3.28 6.38 -26.68
CA GLN A 4 2.94 6.96 -25.39
C GLN A 4 1.71 6.23 -24.85
N LEU A 5 1.88 5.41 -23.83
CA LEU A 5 0.78 4.72 -23.16
C LEU A 5 -0.17 5.73 -22.52
N THR A 6 -1.47 5.46 -22.57
CA THR A 6 -2.44 6.26 -21.80
C THR A 6 -2.39 5.87 -20.32
N SER A 7 -2.87 6.74 -19.44
CA SER A 7 -2.90 6.44 -17.99
C SER A 7 -3.74 5.18 -17.66
N ALA A 8 -4.68 4.83 -18.54
CA ALA A 8 -5.48 3.62 -18.42
C ALA A 8 -4.67 2.37 -18.81
N ASP A 9 -3.84 2.50 -19.86
CA ASP A 9 -2.98 1.40 -20.32
C ASP A 9 -1.86 1.11 -19.31
N GLU A 10 -1.26 2.14 -18.71
CA GLU A 10 -0.27 1.99 -17.64
C GLU A 10 -0.86 1.28 -16.42
N LYS A 11 -2.09 1.63 -16.01
CA LYS A 11 -2.78 0.97 -14.90
C LYS A 11 -3.10 -0.50 -15.20
N LYS A 12 -3.50 -0.79 -16.44
CA LYS A 12 -3.78 -2.15 -16.88
C LYS A 12 -2.51 -3.00 -16.89
N LEU A 13 -1.39 -2.42 -17.36
CA LEU A 13 -0.10 -3.09 -17.40
C LEU A 13 0.38 -3.43 -15.99
N ARG A 14 0.35 -2.48 -15.07
CA ARG A 14 0.74 -2.69 -13.67
C ARG A 14 -0.10 -3.76 -12.97
N TYR A 15 -1.41 -3.78 -13.21
CA TYR A 15 -2.27 -4.84 -12.69
C TYR A 15 -1.90 -6.22 -13.26
N GLN A 16 -1.52 -6.29 -14.54
CA GLN A 16 -1.10 -7.54 -15.15
C GLN A 16 0.23 -8.03 -14.57
N GLU A 17 1.17 -7.15 -14.30
CA GLU A 17 2.45 -7.46 -13.68
C GLU A 17 2.24 -8.02 -12.27
N ILE A 18 1.56 -7.30 -11.39
CA ILE A 18 1.33 -7.76 -10.01
C ILE A 18 0.48 -9.04 -9.96
N SER A 19 -0.45 -9.23 -10.90
CA SER A 19 -1.24 -10.46 -11.00
C SER A 19 -0.37 -11.66 -11.38
N SER A 20 0.63 -11.45 -12.24
CA SER A 20 1.60 -12.49 -12.60
C SER A 20 2.47 -12.91 -11.42
N SER A 21 2.92 -11.94 -10.63
CA SER A 21 3.72 -12.21 -9.42
C SER A 21 2.90 -12.86 -8.32
N PHE A 22 1.62 -12.47 -8.19
CA PHE A 22 0.68 -13.13 -7.30
C PHE A 22 0.53 -14.63 -7.65
N ASP A 23 0.37 -14.96 -8.94
CA ASP A 23 0.27 -16.36 -9.37
C ASP A 23 1.54 -17.18 -9.04
N LYS A 24 2.72 -16.55 -9.17
CA LYS A 24 4.00 -17.18 -8.77
C LYS A 24 4.05 -17.39 -7.25
N LEU A 25 3.63 -16.41 -6.46
CA LEU A 25 3.54 -16.49 -5.01
C LEU A 25 2.59 -17.62 -4.59
N MET A 26 1.40 -17.70 -5.21
CA MET A 26 0.44 -18.77 -4.94
C MET A 26 0.98 -20.16 -5.32
N LYS A 27 1.81 -20.25 -6.36
CA LYS A 27 2.53 -21.49 -6.71
C LYS A 27 3.56 -21.87 -5.66
N ALA A 28 4.25 -20.91 -5.06
CA ALA A 28 5.16 -21.17 -3.94
C ALA A 28 4.36 -21.64 -2.69
N LEU A 29 3.26 -20.97 -2.37
CA LEU A 29 2.36 -21.38 -1.29
C LEU A 29 1.83 -22.81 -1.51
N PHE A 30 1.42 -23.12 -2.72
CA PHE A 30 0.92 -24.46 -3.06
C PHE A 30 1.96 -25.58 -2.88
N ARG A 31 3.25 -25.29 -2.89
CA ARG A 31 4.31 -26.27 -2.65
C ARG A 31 4.52 -26.59 -1.17
N GLN A 32 3.94 -25.80 -0.27
CA GLN A 32 4.06 -26.03 1.17
C GLN A 32 3.28 -27.29 1.59
N HIS A 33 3.83 -27.98 2.58
CA HIS A 33 3.23 -29.14 3.21
C HIS A 33 3.20 -28.89 4.72
N GLY A 34 2.02 -28.92 5.32
CA GLY A 34 1.88 -28.70 6.75
C GLY A 34 0.47 -28.25 7.13
N ALA A 35 0.18 -28.27 8.41
CA ALA A 35 -1.11 -27.84 8.97
C ALA A 35 -1.22 -26.32 9.11
N HIS A 36 -0.09 -25.60 8.99
CA HIS A 36 0.00 -24.16 9.16
C HIS A 36 0.84 -23.53 8.07
N LEU A 37 0.58 -22.25 7.79
CA LEU A 37 1.40 -21.44 6.90
C LEU A 37 2.83 -21.38 7.46
N ASP A 38 3.80 -21.81 6.66
CA ASP A 38 5.21 -21.60 7.00
C ASP A 38 5.61 -20.16 6.65
N ILE A 39 5.87 -19.36 7.68
CA ILE A 39 6.24 -17.95 7.54
C ILE A 39 7.53 -17.74 6.73
N ASN A 40 8.39 -18.76 6.64
CA ASN A 40 9.61 -18.69 5.83
C ASN A 40 9.32 -18.46 4.34
N ILE A 41 8.08 -18.66 3.89
CA ILE A 41 7.66 -18.30 2.53
C ILE A 41 7.95 -16.84 2.21
N LEU A 42 7.87 -15.93 3.20
CA LEU A 42 8.16 -14.51 3.00
C LEU A 42 9.61 -14.23 2.60
N SER A 43 10.52 -15.19 2.85
CA SER A 43 11.92 -15.13 2.41
C SER A 43 12.16 -15.81 1.07
N SER A 44 11.11 -16.34 0.42
CA SER A 44 11.23 -16.91 -0.93
C SER A 44 11.41 -15.80 -1.97
N ASN A 45 12.04 -16.13 -3.09
CA ASN A 45 12.19 -15.18 -4.19
C ASN A 45 10.81 -14.71 -4.70
N GLU A 46 9.84 -15.60 -4.78
CA GLU A 46 8.49 -15.29 -5.26
C GLU A 46 7.78 -14.28 -4.35
N ALA A 47 7.95 -14.39 -3.03
CA ALA A 47 7.37 -13.42 -2.09
C ALA A 47 8.13 -12.09 -2.11
N MET A 48 9.45 -12.13 -2.17
CA MET A 48 10.28 -10.92 -2.24
C MET A 48 10.02 -10.13 -3.53
N ASP A 49 9.91 -10.82 -4.67
CA ASP A 49 9.56 -10.20 -5.96
C ASP A 49 8.17 -9.55 -5.90
N PHE A 50 7.19 -10.25 -5.34
CA PHE A 50 5.83 -9.72 -5.20
C PHE A 50 5.77 -8.49 -4.28
N ILE A 51 6.46 -8.54 -3.13
CA ILE A 51 6.59 -7.41 -2.20
C ILE A 51 7.25 -6.22 -2.89
N GLN A 52 8.33 -6.46 -3.64
CA GLN A 52 9.05 -5.41 -4.34
C GLN A 52 8.22 -4.77 -5.45
N GLU A 53 7.56 -5.56 -6.28
CA GLU A 53 6.66 -5.03 -7.33
C GLU A 53 5.53 -4.17 -6.75
N HIS A 54 4.91 -4.61 -5.65
CA HIS A 54 3.89 -3.80 -4.98
C HIS A 54 4.49 -2.50 -4.43
N THR A 55 5.68 -2.56 -3.83
CA THR A 55 6.42 -1.39 -3.34
C THR A 55 6.71 -0.41 -4.48
N ASP A 56 7.22 -0.88 -5.60
CA ASP A 56 7.56 -0.06 -6.77
C ASP A 56 6.33 0.64 -7.35
N ILE A 57 5.17 -0.03 -7.34
CA ILE A 57 3.91 0.59 -7.73
C ILE A 57 3.55 1.74 -6.79
N LEU A 58 3.67 1.55 -5.48
CA LEU A 58 3.38 2.60 -4.49
C LEU A 58 4.37 3.75 -4.60
N ASP A 59 5.66 3.48 -4.72
CA ASP A 59 6.73 4.47 -4.84
C ASP A 59 6.58 5.33 -6.09
N SER A 60 6.09 4.77 -7.19
CA SER A 60 5.81 5.52 -8.40
C SER A 60 4.77 6.65 -8.20
N SER A 61 3.97 6.58 -7.13
CA SER A 61 2.97 7.60 -6.80
C SER A 61 3.58 8.95 -6.41
N PHE A 62 4.80 8.94 -5.88
CA PHE A 62 5.49 10.15 -5.45
C PHE A 62 6.83 10.40 -6.19
N GLU A 63 7.05 9.73 -7.31
CA GLU A 63 8.26 9.90 -8.12
C GLU A 63 8.55 11.37 -8.46
N LYS A 64 7.49 12.14 -8.75
CA LYS A 64 7.57 13.56 -9.11
C LYS A 64 7.46 14.53 -7.92
N VAL A 65 7.34 14.04 -6.71
CA VAL A 65 7.26 14.89 -5.52
C VAL A 65 8.67 15.29 -5.12
N GLU A 66 8.92 16.59 -5.06
CA GLU A 66 10.20 17.14 -4.58
C GLU A 66 10.30 16.98 -3.06
N MET A 67 11.31 16.24 -2.62
CA MET A 67 11.60 15.96 -1.23
C MET A 67 13.08 15.60 -1.08
N THR A 68 13.57 15.59 0.17
CA THR A 68 14.94 15.12 0.45
C THR A 68 15.06 13.62 0.16
N GLU A 69 16.28 13.17 -0.20
CA GLU A 69 16.56 11.75 -0.41
C GLU A 69 16.26 10.94 0.85
N LYS A 70 16.61 11.48 2.00
CA LYS A 70 16.32 10.85 3.31
C LYS A 70 14.81 10.63 3.53
N MET A 71 13.96 11.58 3.11
CA MET A 71 12.51 11.42 3.20
C MET A 71 12.02 10.34 2.23
N ARG A 72 12.54 10.36 1.00
CA ARG A 72 12.22 9.36 -0.02
C ARG A 72 12.54 7.95 0.46
N GLU A 73 13.75 7.71 0.96
CA GLU A 73 14.16 6.42 1.53
C GLU A 73 13.24 5.95 2.67
N ARG A 74 12.80 6.88 3.55
CA ARG A 74 11.86 6.55 4.63
C ARG A 74 10.50 6.13 4.12
N LEU A 75 9.98 6.82 3.11
CA LEU A 75 8.69 6.49 2.51
C LEU A 75 8.75 5.15 1.77
N THR A 76 9.79 4.91 0.96
CA THR A 76 10.04 3.64 0.30
C THR A 76 10.11 2.49 1.31
N ARG A 77 10.86 2.69 2.41
CA ARG A 77 10.93 1.69 3.48
C ARG A 77 9.57 1.41 4.12
N SER A 78 8.76 2.44 4.34
CA SER A 78 7.40 2.30 4.88
C SER A 78 6.51 1.51 3.90
N ASN A 79 6.60 1.79 2.61
CA ASN A 79 5.87 1.08 1.57
C ASN A 79 6.30 -0.38 1.49
N TYR A 80 7.60 -0.67 1.61
CA TYR A 80 8.10 -2.03 1.62
C TYR A 80 7.57 -2.85 2.82
N ILE A 81 7.56 -2.24 4.00
CA ILE A 81 7.00 -2.86 5.21
C ILE A 81 5.49 -3.11 5.03
N PHE A 82 4.76 -2.12 4.54
CA PHE A 82 3.33 -2.26 4.25
C PHE A 82 3.06 -3.37 3.24
N SER A 83 3.82 -3.42 2.15
CA SER A 83 3.72 -4.45 1.12
C SER A 83 4.00 -5.86 1.68
N GLY A 84 4.99 -5.98 2.57
CA GLY A 84 5.27 -7.24 3.26
C GLY A 84 4.14 -7.70 4.18
N MET A 85 3.56 -6.77 4.95
CA MET A 85 2.41 -7.07 5.83
C MET A 85 1.18 -7.48 5.02
N LYS A 86 0.91 -6.79 3.92
CA LYS A 86 -0.17 -7.11 3.00
C LYS A 86 0.03 -8.50 2.38
N THR A 87 1.23 -8.81 1.89
CA THR A 87 1.59 -10.11 1.35
C THR A 87 1.37 -11.23 2.37
N PHE A 88 1.78 -11.01 3.62
CA PHE A 88 1.52 -11.96 4.70
C PHE A 88 0.03 -12.19 4.94
N HIS A 89 -0.76 -11.12 4.91
CA HIS A 89 -2.21 -11.21 5.05
C HIS A 89 -2.85 -12.00 3.90
N GLU A 90 -2.46 -11.72 2.66
CA GLU A 90 -2.95 -12.46 1.47
C GLU A 90 -2.59 -13.95 1.53
N LEU A 91 -1.38 -14.29 1.98
CA LEU A 91 -0.95 -15.67 2.18
C LEU A 91 -1.79 -16.40 3.25
N ASN A 92 -2.09 -15.73 4.38
CA ASN A 92 -2.94 -16.29 5.42
C ASN A 92 -4.37 -16.52 4.94
N GLU A 93 -4.91 -15.63 4.13
CA GLU A 93 -6.24 -15.78 3.55
C GLU A 93 -6.28 -16.87 2.48
N ALA A 94 -5.20 -17.04 1.71
CA ALA A 94 -5.08 -18.05 0.68
C ALA A 94 -4.83 -19.47 1.25
N PHE A 95 -4.13 -19.58 2.37
CA PHE A 95 -3.67 -20.86 2.90
C PHE A 95 -4.80 -21.87 3.15
N PRO A 96 -5.96 -21.52 3.74
CA PRO A 96 -7.07 -22.45 3.93
C PRO A 96 -7.63 -23.01 2.61
N SER A 97 -7.45 -22.29 1.51
CA SER A 97 -7.92 -22.72 0.18
C SER A 97 -7.13 -23.90 -0.41
N LEU A 98 -6.00 -24.29 0.21
CA LEU A 98 -5.20 -25.45 -0.21
C LEU A 98 -5.97 -26.77 -0.07
N LEU A 99 -6.91 -26.85 0.86
CA LEU A 99 -7.68 -28.06 1.15
C LEU A 99 -9.13 -27.90 0.65
N ASP A 100 -9.74 -29.00 0.30
CA ASP A 100 -11.17 -29.09 0.02
C ASP A 100 -12.01 -29.35 1.29
N GLU A 101 -13.31 -29.51 1.12
CA GLU A 101 -14.26 -29.74 2.22
C GLU A 101 -14.02 -31.06 2.98
N ASN A 102 -13.33 -32.01 2.37
CA ASN A 102 -12.98 -33.29 2.98
C ASN A 102 -11.61 -33.26 3.68
N GLY A 103 -10.89 -32.13 3.57
CA GLY A 103 -9.52 -31.99 4.06
C GLY A 103 -8.45 -32.52 3.09
N ASP A 104 -8.85 -32.89 1.88
CA ASP A 104 -7.93 -33.35 0.85
C ASP A 104 -7.31 -32.16 0.09
N ARG A 105 -6.06 -32.35 -0.36
CA ARG A 105 -5.37 -31.29 -1.10
C ARG A 105 -5.99 -31.10 -2.49
N LYS A 106 -6.39 -29.84 -2.78
CA LYS A 106 -6.94 -29.48 -4.09
C LYS A 106 -5.89 -29.61 -5.20
N PRO A 107 -6.33 -29.92 -6.45
CA PRO A 107 -5.48 -29.70 -7.63
C PRO A 107 -5.11 -28.22 -7.75
N PHE A 108 -3.88 -27.93 -8.26
CA PHE A 108 -3.37 -26.55 -8.34
C PHE A 108 -4.31 -25.59 -9.05
N GLU A 109 -4.89 -25.98 -10.18
CA GLU A 109 -5.80 -25.13 -10.96
C GLU A 109 -7.06 -24.75 -10.16
N ARG A 110 -7.60 -25.65 -9.35
CA ARG A 110 -8.75 -25.36 -8.47
C ARG A 110 -8.36 -24.39 -7.36
N PHE A 111 -7.23 -24.63 -6.72
CA PHE A 111 -6.66 -23.73 -5.72
C PHE A 111 -6.44 -22.33 -6.30
N LEU A 112 -5.80 -22.21 -7.46
CA LEU A 112 -5.51 -20.93 -8.12
C LEU A 112 -6.81 -20.17 -8.46
N ASN A 113 -7.85 -20.87 -8.90
CA ASN A 113 -9.16 -20.25 -9.15
C ASN A 113 -9.80 -19.71 -7.87
N ASP A 114 -9.69 -20.45 -6.76
CA ASP A 114 -10.25 -20.03 -5.47
C ASP A 114 -9.57 -18.77 -4.93
N VAL A 115 -8.24 -18.63 -5.10
CA VAL A 115 -7.49 -17.47 -4.61
C VAL A 115 -7.53 -16.25 -5.55
N ARG A 116 -8.04 -16.37 -6.77
CA ARG A 116 -8.19 -15.23 -7.71
C ARG A 116 -9.00 -14.08 -7.10
N LYS A 117 -10.00 -14.40 -6.27
CA LYS A 117 -10.80 -13.38 -5.59
C LYS A 117 -9.96 -12.56 -4.62
N ILE A 118 -8.96 -13.16 -3.97
CA ILE A 118 -8.00 -12.47 -3.10
C ILE A 118 -7.22 -11.46 -3.95
N ASN A 119 -6.65 -11.90 -5.08
CA ASN A 119 -5.93 -11.03 -5.99
C ASN A 119 -6.81 -9.85 -6.50
N GLU A 120 -8.05 -10.11 -6.89
CA GLU A 120 -8.98 -9.03 -7.29
C GLU A 120 -9.25 -8.04 -6.18
N THR A 121 -9.45 -8.52 -4.95
CA THR A 121 -9.75 -7.67 -3.81
C THR A 121 -8.55 -6.78 -3.46
N TYR A 122 -7.39 -7.37 -3.24
CA TYR A 122 -6.21 -6.66 -2.72
C TYR A 122 -5.39 -5.96 -3.80
N ASN A 123 -5.22 -6.59 -4.96
CA ASN A 123 -4.29 -6.10 -5.98
C ASN A 123 -4.98 -5.37 -7.15
N ARG A 124 -6.29 -5.42 -7.24
CA ARG A 124 -7.05 -4.65 -8.21
C ARG A 124 -7.88 -3.54 -7.58
N ASN A 125 -8.66 -3.88 -6.54
CA ASN A 125 -9.62 -2.93 -5.97
C ASN A 125 -8.96 -1.97 -4.97
N TYR A 126 -8.10 -2.48 -4.09
CA TYR A 126 -7.47 -1.67 -3.05
C TYR A 126 -6.22 -0.94 -3.53
N LEU A 127 -5.47 -1.49 -4.48
CA LEU A 127 -4.23 -0.89 -4.98
C LEU A 127 -4.39 0.59 -5.38
N ARG A 128 -5.53 0.95 -5.95
CA ARG A 128 -5.81 2.34 -6.32
C ARG A 128 -5.95 3.26 -5.10
N ALA A 129 -6.60 2.79 -4.05
CA ALA A 129 -6.75 3.55 -2.82
C ALA A 129 -5.41 3.69 -2.09
N GLU A 130 -4.64 2.62 -2.02
CA GLU A 130 -3.30 2.58 -1.47
C GLU A 130 -2.36 3.55 -2.19
N TYR A 131 -2.35 3.52 -3.52
CA TYR A 131 -1.58 4.44 -4.37
C TYR A 131 -1.94 5.91 -4.09
N GLY A 132 -3.24 6.23 -4.02
CA GLY A 132 -3.71 7.59 -3.73
C GLY A 132 -3.35 8.04 -2.32
N PHE A 133 -3.43 7.14 -1.34
CA PHE A 133 -3.03 7.42 0.04
C PHE A 133 -1.53 7.69 0.15
N VAL A 134 -0.69 6.84 -0.45
CA VAL A 134 0.77 7.02 -0.44
C VAL A 134 1.17 8.33 -1.12
N GLN A 135 0.55 8.66 -2.27
CA GLN A 135 0.79 9.93 -2.96
C GLN A 135 0.46 11.14 -2.08
N SER A 136 -0.69 11.11 -1.41
CA SER A 136 -1.10 12.18 -0.50
C SER A 136 -0.17 12.30 0.69
N SER A 137 0.20 11.16 1.30
CA SER A 137 1.14 11.10 2.42
C SER A 137 2.51 11.66 2.05
N ALA A 138 3.05 11.28 0.90
CA ALA A 138 4.35 11.77 0.42
C ALA A 138 4.32 13.28 0.16
N THR A 139 3.23 13.78 -0.45
CA THR A 139 3.05 15.21 -0.69
C THR A 139 3.02 15.99 0.62
N MET A 140 2.34 15.48 1.63
CA MET A 140 2.26 16.12 2.94
C MET A 140 3.60 16.03 3.70
N ALA A 141 4.30 14.90 3.61
CA ALA A 141 5.63 14.75 4.21
C ALA A 141 6.64 15.75 3.62
N ALA A 142 6.63 15.95 2.31
CA ALA A 142 7.47 16.94 1.64
C ALA A 142 7.14 18.38 2.07
N LYS A 143 5.85 18.70 2.27
CA LYS A 143 5.45 20.02 2.80
C LYS A 143 5.93 20.19 4.24
N TRP A 144 5.84 19.15 5.04
CA TRP A 144 6.30 19.19 6.43
C TRP A 144 7.81 19.42 6.53
N GLU A 145 8.60 18.78 5.69
CA GLU A 145 10.07 19.06 5.63
C GLU A 145 10.35 20.54 5.41
N ARG A 146 9.67 21.16 4.43
CA ARG A 146 9.84 22.60 4.12
C ARG A 146 9.43 23.49 5.29
N PHE A 147 8.31 23.18 5.96
CA PHE A 147 7.89 23.95 7.13
C PHE A 147 8.86 23.80 8.29
N ALA A 148 9.45 22.60 8.46
CA ALA A 148 10.41 22.33 9.53
C ALA A 148 11.73 23.11 9.36
N GLU A 149 12.11 23.49 8.14
CA GLU A 149 13.27 24.32 7.87
C GLU A 149 13.10 25.74 8.40
N ASP A 150 11.87 26.27 8.37
CA ASP A 150 11.53 27.63 8.78
C ASP A 150 11.13 27.74 10.28
N GLY A 151 10.96 26.60 10.95
CA GLY A 151 10.68 26.50 12.39
C GLY A 151 9.35 27.14 12.81
N ASP A 152 9.34 27.77 14.00
CA ASP A 152 8.15 28.35 14.62
C ASP A 152 7.73 29.73 14.04
N GLU A 153 8.29 30.13 12.90
CA GLU A 153 7.87 31.33 12.19
C GLU A 153 6.45 31.17 11.61
N TYR A 154 5.95 29.92 11.51
CA TYR A 154 4.66 29.61 10.92
C TYR A 154 3.66 29.03 11.93
N TYR A 155 2.40 29.40 11.71
CA TYR A 155 1.23 28.76 12.31
C TYR A 155 0.56 27.90 11.26
N LEU A 156 0.25 26.65 11.62
CA LEU A 156 -0.54 25.76 10.79
C LEU A 156 -2.01 25.85 11.18
N GLN A 157 -2.90 25.78 10.21
CA GLN A 157 -4.34 25.73 10.44
C GLN A 157 -4.92 24.43 9.91
N TYR A 158 -5.61 23.70 10.80
CA TYR A 158 -6.37 22.51 10.40
C TYR A 158 -7.57 22.94 9.56
N ARG A 159 -7.75 22.34 8.39
CA ARG A 159 -8.86 22.60 7.48
C ARG A 159 -9.46 21.32 6.99
N THR A 160 -10.77 21.19 7.06
CA THR A 160 -11.54 20.09 6.49
C THR A 160 -11.96 20.39 5.05
N ALA A 161 -12.44 19.37 4.33
CA ALA A 161 -12.97 19.52 2.97
C ALA A 161 -14.34 20.24 2.95
N HIS A 162 -15.00 20.39 4.10
CA HIS A 162 -16.34 20.98 4.25
C HIS A 162 -17.44 20.27 3.44
N ASP A 163 -17.27 18.96 3.20
CA ASP A 163 -18.27 18.12 2.54
C ASP A 163 -18.94 17.16 3.55
N ASP A 164 -19.92 16.41 3.08
CA ASP A 164 -20.70 15.46 3.86
C ASP A 164 -19.92 14.18 4.28
N LYS A 165 -18.67 14.04 3.80
CA LYS A 165 -17.77 12.93 4.15
C LYS A 165 -16.86 13.25 5.33
N VAL A 166 -16.84 14.50 5.79
CA VAL A 166 -16.03 14.92 6.93
C VAL A 166 -16.58 14.29 8.20
N ARG A 167 -15.75 13.50 8.88
CA ARG A 167 -16.12 12.90 10.17
C ARG A 167 -16.34 13.97 11.23
N PRO A 168 -17.31 13.80 12.18
CA PRO A 168 -17.63 14.80 13.20
C PRO A 168 -16.41 15.25 14.02
N GLU A 169 -15.53 14.32 14.38
CA GLU A 169 -14.31 14.62 15.12
C GLU A 169 -13.33 15.51 14.33
N HIS A 170 -13.26 15.36 13.01
CA HIS A 170 -12.45 16.22 12.14
C HIS A 170 -13.11 17.58 11.92
N ALA A 171 -14.42 17.61 11.83
CA ALA A 171 -15.18 18.87 11.72
C ALA A 171 -14.97 19.77 12.95
N ALA A 172 -14.86 19.18 14.14
CA ALA A 172 -14.59 19.89 15.39
C ALA A 172 -13.20 20.55 15.44
N LEU A 173 -12.25 20.06 14.63
CA LEU A 173 -10.89 20.60 14.54
C LEU A 173 -10.76 21.69 13.47
N ASP A 174 -11.79 21.92 12.64
CA ASP A 174 -11.70 22.91 11.58
C ASP A 174 -11.37 24.30 12.12
N ARG A 175 -10.38 24.95 11.48
CA ARG A 175 -9.83 26.26 11.83
C ARG A 175 -9.00 26.31 13.12
N VAL A 176 -8.72 25.19 13.79
CA VAL A 176 -7.71 25.16 14.85
C VAL A 176 -6.39 25.64 14.25
N THR A 177 -5.81 26.68 14.85
CA THR A 177 -4.58 27.32 14.37
C THR A 177 -3.57 27.34 15.50
N LEU A 178 -2.45 26.67 15.33
CA LEU A 178 -1.42 26.46 16.35
C LEU A 178 -0.02 26.63 15.74
N PRO A 179 1.00 26.98 16.56
CA PRO A 179 2.39 26.97 16.11
C PRO A 179 2.75 25.62 15.52
N MET A 180 3.71 25.60 14.62
CA MET A 180 4.16 24.36 13.99
C MET A 180 4.75 23.35 15.00
N SER A 181 5.40 23.83 16.06
CA SER A 181 5.96 23.01 17.13
C SER A 181 4.93 22.43 18.11
N ASP A 182 3.65 22.79 17.97
CA ASP A 182 2.62 22.31 18.89
C ASP A 182 2.43 20.79 18.75
N PRO A 183 2.44 20.02 19.89
CA PRO A 183 2.24 18.58 19.88
C PRO A 183 0.93 18.09 19.23
N PHE A 184 -0.05 18.98 19.06
CA PHE A 184 -1.26 18.69 18.31
C PHE A 184 -0.95 18.09 16.93
N TRP A 185 0.07 18.59 16.25
CA TRP A 185 0.42 18.15 14.91
C TRP A 185 1.00 16.74 14.83
N GLU A 186 1.50 16.20 15.91
CA GLU A 186 1.97 14.80 15.97
C GLU A 186 0.81 13.80 15.67
N ASN A 187 -0.43 14.19 16.05
CA ASN A 187 -1.60 13.34 15.93
C ASN A 187 -2.54 13.75 14.78
N TYR A 188 -2.50 15.01 14.39
CA TYR A 188 -3.51 15.58 13.49
C TYR A 188 -2.94 16.15 12.19
N TYR A 189 -1.67 15.90 11.89
CA TYR A 189 -1.11 16.28 10.61
C TYR A 189 -1.64 15.38 9.47
N PRO A 190 -2.13 15.97 8.34
CA PRO A 190 -2.68 15.19 7.23
C PRO A 190 -1.62 14.31 6.53
N PRO A 191 -2.05 13.25 5.83
CA PRO A 191 -3.44 12.85 5.63
C PRO A 191 -3.97 12.04 6.82
N ASN A 192 -5.11 12.47 7.34
CA ASN A 192 -5.82 11.70 8.36
C ASN A 192 -6.83 10.79 7.64
N GLY A 193 -6.52 9.50 7.56
CA GLY A 193 -7.30 8.48 6.88
C GLY A 193 -8.67 8.20 7.50
#